data_eb028753662e27d7ff76586d0822265d
#
_entry.id   eb028753662e27d7ff76586d0822265d
#
_cell.length_a   1.000
_cell.length_b   1.000
_cell.length_c   1.000
_cell.angle_alpha   90.00
_cell.angle_beta   90.00
_cell.angle_gamma   90.00
#
_symmetry.space_group_name_H-M   'P 1'
#
loop_
_entity.id
_entity.type
_entity.pdbx_description
1 polymer ?
#
loop_
_entity_poly.entity_id
_entity_poly.type
_entity_poly.pdbx_seq_one_letter_code
_entity_poly.pdbx_strand_id
1 'polypeptide(L)'
;MKAEVAHFTTEQMVDMVGLLSPCMDDYLYVCDFKEDYYQISPNAVKRFCLPADHFHNVVEMHRQVVYPDDLDLLLVELELLSTGRKVFHNLHYRWMGKNHETIWINCRGRVLSDPEDGSPRYLVGCINEIGAKQKADNVSGLLGEYSLKIFMRAAVQSCHRDFCSESASMISRTSTRATATNTEIIF
;
A
#
# COMPACT_ATOMS: atom_id res chain seq x y z
N MET A 1 -30.42 0.35 -1.19
CA MET A 1 -29.92 1.32 -2.21
C MET A 1 -29.69 0.51 -3.48
N LYS A 2 -30.07 0.99 -4.66
CA LYS A 2 -29.86 0.24 -5.92
C LYS A 2 -28.44 0.47 -6.41
N ALA A 3 -27.83 -0.58 -7.00
CA ALA A 3 -26.56 -0.45 -7.71
C ALA A 3 -26.77 0.44 -8.96
N GLU A 4 -25.72 1.14 -9.35
CA GLU A 4 -25.69 1.92 -10.57
C GLU A 4 -25.49 1.00 -11.77
N VAL A 5 -26.10 1.33 -12.91
CA VAL A 5 -25.99 0.51 -14.12
C VAL A 5 -24.58 0.68 -14.72
N ALA A 6 -23.96 -0.43 -15.13
CA ALA A 6 -22.68 -0.40 -15.81
C ALA A 6 -22.86 0.17 -17.24
N HIS A 7 -22.04 1.16 -17.59
CA HIS A 7 -21.98 1.73 -18.93
C HIS A 7 -20.72 1.30 -19.71
N PHE A 8 -19.88 0.47 -19.11
CA PHE A 8 -18.60 0.01 -19.64
C PHE A 8 -18.57 -1.52 -19.72
N THR A 9 -17.87 -2.04 -20.72
CA THR A 9 -17.56 -3.48 -20.82
C THR A 9 -16.41 -3.83 -19.88
N THR A 10 -16.22 -5.13 -19.62
CA THR A 10 -15.07 -5.64 -18.86
C THR A 10 -13.75 -5.16 -19.45
N GLU A 11 -13.59 -5.26 -20.77
CA GLU A 11 -12.39 -4.81 -21.49
C GLU A 11 -12.09 -3.32 -21.27
N GLN A 12 -13.13 -2.47 -21.42
CA GLN A 12 -12.96 -1.04 -21.17
C GLN A 12 -12.58 -0.71 -19.74
N MET A 13 -13.09 -1.44 -18.76
CA MET A 13 -12.71 -1.25 -17.35
C MET A 13 -11.28 -1.72 -17.09
N VAL A 14 -10.85 -2.81 -17.69
CA VAL A 14 -9.47 -3.32 -17.64
C VAL A 14 -8.50 -2.29 -18.23
N ASP A 15 -8.82 -1.73 -19.40
CA ASP A 15 -8.03 -0.68 -20.02
C ASP A 15 -7.90 0.55 -19.12
N MET A 16 -9.00 0.95 -18.46
CA MET A 16 -8.97 2.06 -17.49
C MET A 16 -8.06 1.77 -16.29
N VAL A 17 -8.07 0.55 -15.76
CA VAL A 17 -7.16 0.15 -14.69
C VAL A 17 -5.70 0.29 -15.16
N GLY A 18 -5.37 -0.21 -16.35
CA GLY A 18 -4.05 -0.09 -16.95
C GLY A 18 -3.60 1.36 -17.16
N LEU A 19 -4.50 2.19 -17.67
CA LEU A 19 -4.25 3.61 -17.97
C LEU A 19 -4.01 4.45 -16.69
N LEU A 20 -4.81 4.21 -15.65
CA LEU A 20 -4.78 5.02 -14.43
C LEU A 20 -3.75 4.54 -13.41
N SER A 21 -3.39 3.25 -13.41
CA SER A 21 -2.45 2.65 -12.46
C SER A 21 -1.12 3.41 -12.29
N PRO A 22 -0.47 3.92 -13.36
CA PRO A 22 0.78 4.67 -13.20
C PRO A 22 0.63 6.03 -12.50
N CYS A 23 -0.59 6.57 -12.47
CA CYS A 23 -0.91 7.88 -11.91
C CYS A 23 -1.42 7.80 -10.46
N MET A 24 -1.63 6.59 -9.93
CA MET A 24 -2.24 6.38 -8.63
C MET A 24 -1.34 5.62 -7.66
N ASP A 25 -1.40 6.00 -6.41
CA ASP A 25 -0.73 5.28 -5.32
C ASP A 25 -1.54 4.08 -4.84
N ASP A 26 -2.86 4.13 -4.98
CA ASP A 26 -3.75 3.03 -4.65
C ASP A 26 -3.79 2.00 -5.78
N TYR A 27 -4.07 0.75 -5.44
CA TYR A 27 -4.22 -0.34 -6.41
C TYR A 27 -5.67 -0.38 -6.88
N LEU A 28 -5.91 -0.04 -8.14
CA LEU A 28 -7.23 -0.13 -8.75
C LEU A 28 -7.57 -1.58 -9.07
N TYR A 29 -8.85 -1.94 -8.96
CA TYR A 29 -9.29 -3.27 -9.35
C TYR A 29 -10.69 -3.27 -9.97
N VAL A 30 -10.95 -4.31 -10.77
CA VAL A 30 -12.26 -4.69 -11.31
C VAL A 30 -12.47 -6.18 -11.06
N CYS A 31 -13.62 -6.53 -10.51
CA CYS A 31 -14.07 -7.91 -10.38
C CYS A 31 -15.36 -8.06 -11.17
N ASP A 32 -15.42 -8.97 -12.15
CA ASP A 32 -16.63 -9.36 -12.89
C ASP A 32 -17.20 -10.63 -12.24
N PHE A 33 -18.35 -10.52 -11.58
CA PHE A 33 -18.98 -11.65 -10.88
C PHE A 33 -19.57 -12.69 -11.84
N LYS A 34 -19.94 -12.30 -13.07
CA LYS A 34 -20.48 -13.25 -14.06
C LYS A 34 -19.42 -14.08 -14.73
N GLU A 35 -18.27 -13.46 -15.04
CA GLU A 35 -17.13 -14.13 -15.69
C GLU A 35 -16.15 -14.74 -14.69
N ASP A 36 -16.39 -14.57 -13.39
CA ASP A 36 -15.44 -14.95 -12.32
C ASP A 36 -14.03 -14.45 -12.62
N TYR A 37 -13.94 -13.18 -13.02
CA TYR A 37 -12.71 -12.52 -13.46
C TYR A 37 -12.33 -11.38 -12.54
N TYR A 38 -11.06 -11.25 -12.26
CA TYR A 38 -10.49 -10.17 -11.45
C TYR A 38 -9.29 -9.56 -12.16
N GLN A 39 -9.25 -8.25 -12.22
CA GLN A 39 -8.11 -7.45 -12.69
C GLN A 39 -7.69 -6.48 -11.60
N ILE A 40 -6.40 -6.34 -11.37
CA ILE A 40 -5.81 -5.39 -10.43
C ILE A 40 -4.63 -4.64 -11.09
N SER A 41 -4.32 -3.47 -10.57
CA SER A 41 -3.16 -2.69 -11.02
C SER A 41 -1.87 -3.52 -11.03
N PRO A 42 -1.07 -3.49 -12.11
CA PRO A 42 0.15 -4.30 -12.23
C PRO A 42 1.20 -4.08 -11.12
N ASN A 43 1.18 -2.91 -10.48
CA ASN A 43 2.06 -2.61 -9.35
C ASN A 43 1.71 -3.42 -8.09
N ALA A 44 0.46 -3.90 -7.94
CA ALA A 44 0.06 -4.78 -6.84
C ALA A 44 0.82 -6.12 -6.89
N VAL A 45 1.07 -6.67 -8.08
CA VAL A 45 1.83 -7.92 -8.25
C VAL A 45 3.26 -7.82 -7.73
N LYS A 46 3.85 -6.63 -7.75
CA LYS A 46 5.19 -6.38 -7.19
C LYS A 46 5.18 -6.32 -5.66
N ARG A 47 4.05 -6.01 -5.07
CA ARG A 47 3.89 -5.76 -3.64
C ARG A 47 3.33 -6.95 -2.86
N PHE A 48 2.35 -7.63 -3.43
CA PHE A 48 1.62 -8.74 -2.79
C PHE A 48 1.97 -10.09 -3.41
N CYS A 49 1.61 -11.18 -2.72
CA CYS A 49 1.75 -12.55 -3.23
C CYS A 49 0.71 -12.88 -4.32
N LEU A 50 0.58 -12.01 -5.31
CA LEU A 50 -0.29 -12.23 -6.46
C LEU A 50 0.48 -12.93 -7.57
N PRO A 51 -0.09 -13.96 -8.24
CA PRO A 51 0.57 -14.67 -9.34
C PRO A 51 0.61 -13.83 -10.62
N ALA A 52 -0.42 -13.02 -10.85
CA ALA A 52 -0.57 -12.13 -12.00
C ALA A 52 -1.43 -10.91 -11.62
N ASP A 53 -1.57 -9.96 -12.53
CA ASP A 53 -2.45 -8.81 -12.38
C ASP A 53 -3.90 -9.12 -12.78
N HIS A 54 -4.15 -10.30 -13.32
CA HIS A 54 -5.49 -10.81 -13.66
C HIS A 54 -5.59 -12.31 -13.38
N PHE A 55 -6.78 -12.77 -13.04
CA PHE A 55 -7.06 -14.18 -12.77
C PHE A 55 -8.55 -14.49 -12.80
N HIS A 56 -8.85 -15.78 -13.04
CA HIS A 56 -10.14 -16.40 -12.79
C HIS A 56 -10.14 -17.18 -11.46
N ASN A 57 -11.27 -17.71 -11.05
CA ASN A 57 -11.44 -18.36 -9.75
C ASN A 57 -11.10 -17.42 -8.59
N VAL A 58 -11.79 -16.28 -8.57
CA VAL A 58 -11.54 -15.15 -7.66
C VAL A 58 -11.49 -15.58 -6.20
N VAL A 59 -12.37 -16.47 -5.77
CA VAL A 59 -12.41 -16.99 -4.39
C VAL A 59 -11.14 -17.76 -4.06
N GLU A 60 -10.72 -18.68 -4.95
CA GLU A 60 -9.53 -19.50 -4.73
C GLU A 60 -8.25 -18.65 -4.68
N MET A 61 -8.20 -17.63 -5.51
CA MET A 61 -7.08 -16.71 -5.51
C MET A 61 -7.01 -15.87 -4.21
N HIS A 62 -8.16 -15.43 -3.70
CA HIS A 62 -8.19 -14.75 -2.41
C HIS A 62 -7.71 -15.64 -1.26
N ARG A 63 -7.94 -16.97 -1.33
CA ARG A 63 -7.40 -17.94 -0.34
C ARG A 63 -5.87 -17.93 -0.28
N GLN A 64 -5.21 -17.61 -1.39
CA GLN A 64 -3.74 -17.59 -1.47
C GLN A 64 -3.13 -16.27 -1.00
N VAL A 65 -3.85 -15.16 -1.13
CA VAL A 65 -3.30 -13.83 -0.85
C VAL A 65 -3.83 -13.23 0.45
N VAL A 66 -5.03 -13.58 0.86
CA VAL A 66 -5.66 -13.08 2.10
C VAL A 66 -5.12 -13.85 3.31
N TYR A 67 -4.87 -13.12 4.40
CA TYR A 67 -4.48 -13.75 5.66
C TYR A 67 -5.59 -14.73 6.13
N PRO A 68 -5.26 -15.96 6.54
CA PRO A 68 -6.26 -17.02 6.77
C PRO A 68 -7.42 -16.64 7.69
N ASP A 69 -7.13 -15.93 8.80
CA ASP A 69 -8.17 -15.55 9.78
C ASP A 69 -9.17 -14.51 9.22
N ASP A 70 -8.81 -13.78 8.16
CA ASP A 70 -9.63 -12.72 7.57
C ASP A 70 -10.45 -13.23 6.36
N LEU A 71 -10.18 -14.45 5.90
CA LEU A 71 -10.75 -14.98 4.67
C LEU A 71 -12.27 -15.14 4.76
N ASP A 72 -12.78 -15.71 5.83
CA ASP A 72 -14.22 -15.94 6.01
C ASP A 72 -14.99 -14.62 6.00
N LEU A 73 -14.43 -13.59 6.63
CA LEU A 73 -14.99 -12.24 6.62
C LEU A 73 -15.12 -11.70 5.19
N LEU A 74 -14.07 -11.86 4.38
CA LEU A 74 -14.08 -11.44 2.97
C LEU A 74 -15.09 -12.24 2.14
N LEU A 75 -15.16 -13.56 2.32
CA LEU A 75 -16.08 -14.40 1.55
C LEU A 75 -17.55 -14.06 1.81
N VAL A 76 -17.91 -13.80 3.07
CA VAL A 76 -19.26 -13.32 3.44
C VAL A 76 -19.54 -11.96 2.78
N GLU A 77 -18.58 -11.07 2.78
CA GLU A 77 -18.71 -9.76 2.15
C GLU A 77 -18.91 -9.88 0.64
N LEU A 78 -18.13 -10.71 -0.05
CA LEU A 78 -18.26 -10.95 -1.50
C LEU A 78 -19.62 -11.57 -1.85
N GLU A 79 -20.16 -12.49 -1.02
CA GLU A 79 -21.50 -13.04 -1.20
C GLU A 79 -22.58 -11.95 -1.12
N LEU A 80 -22.47 -11.04 -0.14
CA LEU A 80 -23.42 -9.92 0.00
C LEU A 80 -23.40 -8.99 -1.21
N LEU A 81 -22.23 -8.74 -1.78
CA LEU A 81 -22.02 -7.88 -2.93
C LEU A 81 -22.54 -8.55 -4.22
N SER A 82 -22.18 -9.83 -4.47
CA SER A 82 -22.57 -10.57 -5.66
C SER A 82 -24.07 -10.88 -5.72
N THR A 83 -24.74 -10.98 -4.56
CA THR A 83 -26.20 -11.16 -4.48
C THR A 83 -26.98 -9.84 -4.46
N GLY A 84 -26.31 -8.68 -4.51
CA GLY A 84 -26.94 -7.36 -4.50
C GLY A 84 -27.53 -6.93 -3.14
N ARG A 85 -27.27 -7.71 -2.08
CA ARG A 85 -27.69 -7.32 -0.72
C ARG A 85 -26.88 -6.12 -0.21
N LYS A 86 -25.68 -5.92 -0.76
CA LYS A 86 -24.80 -4.80 -0.49
C LYS A 86 -24.28 -4.22 -1.80
N VAL A 87 -24.14 -2.89 -1.89
CA VAL A 87 -23.68 -2.20 -3.10
C VAL A 87 -22.36 -1.46 -2.92
N PHE A 88 -21.92 -1.28 -1.68
CA PHE A 88 -20.63 -0.68 -1.34
C PHE A 88 -19.79 -1.67 -0.58
N HIS A 89 -18.57 -1.83 -1.02
CA HIS A 89 -17.51 -2.54 -0.33
C HIS A 89 -16.64 -1.55 0.44
N ASN A 90 -16.40 -1.82 1.68
CA ASN A 90 -15.42 -1.09 2.51
C ASN A 90 -15.00 -2.00 3.64
N LEU A 91 -13.85 -2.66 3.48
CA LEU A 91 -13.37 -3.68 4.40
C LEU A 91 -11.88 -3.46 4.69
N HIS A 92 -11.52 -3.59 5.96
CA HIS A 92 -10.14 -3.63 6.43
C HIS A 92 -9.78 -5.08 6.73
N TYR A 93 -8.74 -5.60 6.08
CA TYR A 93 -8.25 -6.95 6.28
C TYR A 93 -6.80 -7.07 5.82
N ARG A 94 -6.22 -8.24 6.02
CA ARG A 94 -4.78 -8.46 5.80
C ARG A 94 -4.53 -9.24 4.53
N TRP A 95 -3.56 -8.77 3.75
CA TRP A 95 -2.99 -9.49 2.62
C TRP A 95 -1.56 -9.93 2.92
N MET A 96 -1.14 -11.00 2.24
CA MET A 96 0.23 -11.49 2.28
C MET A 96 1.07 -10.68 1.30
N GLY A 97 2.11 -10.03 1.79
CA GLY A 97 3.13 -9.37 0.99
C GLY A 97 4.09 -10.36 0.34
N LYS A 98 4.82 -9.91 -0.66
CA LYS A 98 5.72 -10.76 -1.47
C LYS A 98 6.85 -11.42 -0.65
N ASN A 99 7.23 -10.82 0.46
CA ASN A 99 8.21 -11.37 1.41
C ASN A 99 7.54 -12.08 2.59
N HIS A 100 6.29 -12.54 2.41
CA HIS A 100 5.45 -13.17 3.43
C HIS A 100 5.14 -12.28 4.66
N GLU A 101 5.36 -10.98 4.56
CA GLU A 101 4.91 -10.04 5.58
C GLU A 101 3.39 -9.84 5.52
N THR A 102 2.78 -9.59 6.67
CA THR A 102 1.37 -9.26 6.78
C THR A 102 1.14 -7.78 6.53
N ILE A 103 0.28 -7.44 5.58
CA ILE A 103 0.00 -6.07 5.17
C ILE A 103 -1.48 -5.77 5.41
N TRP A 104 -1.76 -4.80 6.26
CA TRP A 104 -3.10 -4.28 6.42
C TRP A 104 -3.52 -3.43 5.23
N ILE A 105 -4.66 -3.75 4.67
CA ILE A 105 -5.25 -3.01 3.55
C ILE A 105 -6.65 -2.51 3.90
N ASN A 106 -7.05 -1.42 3.23
CA ASN A 106 -8.43 -1.00 3.12
C ASN A 106 -8.86 -1.20 1.67
N CYS A 107 -9.78 -2.14 1.44
CA CYS A 107 -10.38 -2.38 0.15
C CYS A 107 -11.73 -1.66 0.08
N ARG A 108 -11.90 -0.79 -0.90
CA ARG A 108 -13.12 0.00 -1.12
C ARG A 108 -13.60 -0.19 -2.54
N GLY A 109 -14.90 -0.33 -2.71
CA GLY A 109 -15.46 -0.51 -4.02
C GLY A 109 -16.96 -0.27 -4.08
N ARG A 110 -17.48 -0.29 -5.30
CA ARG A 110 -18.89 -0.15 -5.61
C ARG A 110 -19.33 -1.21 -6.60
N VAL A 111 -20.49 -1.79 -6.34
CA VAL A 111 -21.14 -2.72 -7.27
C VAL A 111 -21.85 -1.95 -8.36
N LEU A 112 -21.62 -2.36 -9.61
CA LEU A 112 -22.36 -1.92 -10.79
C LEU A 112 -23.25 -3.07 -11.28
N SER A 113 -24.47 -2.72 -11.68
CA SER A 113 -25.45 -3.68 -12.21
C SER A 113 -25.27 -3.89 -13.71
N ASP A 114 -25.57 -5.09 -14.14
CA ASP A 114 -25.71 -5.42 -15.57
C ASP A 114 -26.83 -4.58 -16.21
N PRO A 115 -26.59 -3.98 -17.38
CA PRO A 115 -27.60 -3.18 -18.08
C PRO A 115 -28.79 -3.99 -18.60
N GLU A 116 -28.63 -5.30 -18.81
CA GLU A 116 -29.66 -6.16 -19.41
C GLU A 116 -30.67 -6.66 -18.35
N ASP A 117 -30.18 -7.18 -17.24
CA ASP A 117 -31.02 -7.84 -16.23
C ASP A 117 -31.03 -7.15 -14.87
N GLY A 118 -30.19 -6.11 -14.67
CA GLY A 118 -30.09 -5.38 -13.42
C GLY A 118 -29.42 -6.15 -12.27
N SER A 119 -28.90 -7.36 -12.53
CA SER A 119 -28.16 -8.14 -11.53
C SER A 119 -26.81 -7.50 -11.21
N PRO A 120 -26.22 -7.74 -10.01
CA PRO A 120 -24.86 -7.33 -9.74
C PRO A 120 -23.89 -7.96 -10.74
N ARG A 121 -23.05 -7.16 -11.36
CA ARG A 121 -22.08 -7.65 -12.34
C ARG A 121 -20.67 -7.32 -11.97
N TYR A 122 -20.36 -6.05 -11.74
CA TYR A 122 -19.00 -5.63 -11.46
C TYR A 122 -18.86 -5.09 -10.05
N LEU A 123 -17.73 -5.40 -9.42
CA LEU A 123 -17.23 -4.65 -8.27
C LEU A 123 -15.98 -3.89 -8.73
N VAL A 124 -16.06 -2.57 -8.73
CA VAL A 124 -14.95 -1.68 -9.11
C VAL A 124 -14.47 -0.88 -7.92
N GLY A 125 -13.18 -0.71 -7.77
CA GLY A 125 -12.67 -0.02 -6.61
C GLY A 125 -11.17 0.14 -6.54
N CYS A 126 -10.71 0.43 -5.33
CA CYS A 126 -9.29 0.60 -5.02
C CYS A 126 -8.94 -0.02 -3.68
N ILE A 127 -7.68 -0.44 -3.59
CA ILE A 127 -7.05 -0.97 -2.38
C ILE A 127 -5.92 -0.04 -1.99
N ASN A 128 -5.85 0.35 -0.72
CA ASN A 128 -4.72 1.08 -0.18
C ASN A 128 -4.15 0.39 1.06
N GLU A 129 -2.84 0.47 1.24
CA GLU A 129 -2.17 -0.04 2.44
C GLU A 129 -2.41 0.90 3.62
N ILE A 130 -2.84 0.33 4.74
CA ILE A 130 -3.05 1.09 5.97
C ILE A 130 -1.69 1.37 6.62
N GLY A 131 -1.40 2.64 6.86
CA GLY A 131 -0.18 3.09 7.54
C GLY A 131 1.08 3.20 6.68
N ALA A 132 1.06 2.76 5.42
CA ALA A 132 2.26 2.78 4.57
C ALA A 132 2.45 4.09 3.77
N LYS A 133 1.38 4.81 3.43
CA LYS A 133 1.43 5.88 2.41
C LYS A 133 1.06 7.28 2.88
N GLN A 134 0.64 7.46 4.12
CA GLN A 134 0.35 8.80 4.62
C GLN A 134 1.65 9.54 4.95
N LYS A 135 2.23 10.21 3.97
CA LYS A 135 3.37 11.12 4.18
C LYS A 135 2.98 12.33 5.03
N ALA A 136 1.72 12.75 4.93
CA ALA A 136 1.14 13.82 5.75
C ALA A 136 -0.34 13.56 5.99
N ASP A 137 -0.86 14.02 7.12
CA ASP A 137 -2.29 14.06 7.38
C ASP A 137 -2.94 15.11 6.48
N ASN A 138 -3.97 14.71 5.70
CA ASN A 138 -4.61 15.60 4.72
C ASN A 138 -5.39 16.76 5.34
N VAL A 139 -5.70 16.69 6.64
CA VAL A 139 -6.44 17.73 7.37
C VAL A 139 -5.49 18.72 8.04
N SER A 140 -4.47 18.20 8.72
CA SER A 140 -3.52 19.03 9.49
C SER A 140 -2.26 19.38 8.71
N GLY A 141 -1.95 18.71 7.61
CA GLY A 141 -0.69 18.84 6.88
C GLY A 141 0.53 18.30 7.65
N LEU A 142 0.33 17.69 8.81
CA LEU A 142 1.40 17.12 9.61
C LEU A 142 1.87 15.79 9.03
N LEU A 143 3.14 15.46 9.28
CA LEU A 143 3.71 14.18 8.88
C LEU A 143 2.96 13.03 9.55
N GLY A 144 2.50 12.06 8.75
CA GLY A 144 1.94 10.81 9.26
C GLY A 144 2.98 10.04 10.09
N GLU A 145 2.52 9.15 10.98
CA GLU A 145 3.38 8.42 11.93
C GLU A 145 4.59 7.74 11.26
N TYR A 146 4.38 7.13 10.09
CA TYR A 146 5.45 6.48 9.33
C TYR A 146 6.50 7.48 8.83
N SER A 147 6.07 8.58 8.23
CA SER A 147 6.97 9.63 7.74
C SER A 147 7.71 10.32 8.87
N LEU A 148 7.04 10.52 10.02
CA LEU A 148 7.65 11.03 11.23
C LEU A 148 8.75 10.09 11.74
N LYS A 149 8.51 8.78 11.78
CA LYS A 149 9.53 7.79 12.19
C LYS A 149 10.75 7.79 11.27
N ILE A 150 10.55 7.90 9.95
CA ILE A 150 11.67 8.00 8.98
C ILE A 150 12.45 9.29 9.22
N PHE A 151 11.75 10.42 9.34
CA PHE A 151 12.37 11.71 9.60
C PHE A 151 13.19 11.71 10.89
N MET A 152 12.62 11.19 11.99
CA MET A 152 13.31 11.07 13.28
C MET A 152 14.58 10.20 13.19
N ARG A 153 14.50 9.07 12.49
CA ARG A 153 15.69 8.21 12.27
C ARG A 153 16.79 8.92 11.50
N ALA A 154 16.42 9.63 10.43
CA ALA A 154 17.36 10.39 9.64
C ALA A 154 18.01 11.52 10.45
N ALA A 155 17.22 12.25 11.24
CA ALA A 155 17.70 13.32 12.12
C ALA A 155 18.69 12.79 13.18
N VAL A 156 18.37 11.67 13.85
CA VAL A 156 19.26 11.04 14.83
C VAL A 156 20.57 10.59 14.20
N GLN A 157 20.52 10.01 12.98
CA GLN A 157 21.74 9.62 12.26
C GLN A 157 22.60 10.80 11.85
N SER A 158 22.01 11.93 11.49
CA SER A 158 22.74 13.18 11.16
C SER A 158 23.40 13.74 12.40
N CYS A 159 22.69 13.89 13.52
CA CYS A 159 23.25 14.35 14.79
C CYS A 159 24.41 13.46 15.28
N HIS A 160 24.32 12.15 15.09
CA HIS A 160 25.39 11.24 15.50
C HIS A 160 26.64 11.39 14.64
N ARG A 161 26.49 11.66 13.32
CA ARG A 161 27.63 11.96 12.42
C ARG A 161 28.32 13.26 12.78
N ASP A 162 27.56 14.31 13.06
CA ASP A 162 28.10 15.60 13.42
C ASP A 162 28.85 15.54 14.74
N PHE A 163 28.31 14.86 15.75
CA PHE A 163 28.97 14.62 17.02
C PHE A 163 30.28 13.84 16.90
N CYS A 164 30.29 12.78 16.07
CA CYS A 164 31.51 12.00 15.82
C CYS A 164 32.57 12.83 15.06
N SER A 165 32.15 13.67 14.12
CA SER A 165 33.07 14.54 13.36
C SER A 165 33.69 15.64 14.23
N GLU A 166 32.92 16.25 15.12
CA GLU A 166 33.42 17.25 16.08
C GLU A 166 34.34 16.63 17.11
N SER A 167 34.02 15.44 17.64
CA SER A 167 34.87 14.71 18.58
C SER A 167 36.23 14.34 17.97
N ALA A 168 36.23 13.90 16.69
CA ALA A 168 37.47 13.58 15.99
C ALA A 168 38.30 14.85 15.71
N SER A 169 37.67 15.98 15.42
CA SER A 169 38.36 17.26 15.20
C SER A 169 38.96 17.83 16.49
N MET A 170 38.31 17.64 17.65
CA MET A 170 38.83 18.01 18.95
C MET A 170 40.04 17.17 19.35
N ILE A 171 40.01 15.84 19.15
CA ILE A 171 41.13 14.95 19.43
C ILE A 171 42.32 15.30 18.55
N SER A 172 42.14 15.61 17.31
CA SER A 172 43.19 16.05 16.38
C SER A 172 43.83 17.38 16.82
N ARG A 173 43.04 18.35 17.29
CA ARG A 173 43.55 19.66 17.78
C ARG A 173 44.32 19.55 19.11
N THR A 174 43.93 18.62 19.99
CA THR A 174 44.67 18.38 21.24
C THR A 174 45.98 17.65 20.99
N SER A 175 46.06 16.72 20.03
CA SER A 175 47.27 16.01 19.65
C SER A 175 48.33 16.95 19.05
N THR A 176 47.88 17.90 18.19
CA THR A 176 48.82 18.90 17.58
C THR A 176 49.35 19.91 18.58
N ARG A 177 48.61 20.18 19.66
CA ARG A 177 49.05 21.10 20.71
C ARG A 177 50.03 20.45 21.70
N ALA A 178 49.98 19.15 21.87
CA ALA A 178 50.91 18.41 22.72
C ALA A 178 52.29 18.18 22.10
N THR A 179 52.40 18.23 20.77
CA THR A 179 53.67 18.11 20.06
C THR A 179 54.43 19.46 19.87
N ALA A 180 53.77 20.58 20.17
CA ALA A 180 54.39 21.91 20.04
C ALA A 180 55.03 22.45 21.31
N THR A 181 54.96 21.74 22.45
CA THR A 181 55.51 22.19 23.75
C THR A 181 56.77 21.48 24.19
N ASN A 182 57.40 20.67 23.33
CA ASN A 182 58.60 19.90 23.72
C ASN A 182 59.88 20.25 22.93
N THR A 183 60.00 21.52 22.47
CA THR A 183 61.25 21.97 21.80
C THR A 183 61.62 23.39 22.25
N GLU A 184 61.93 23.55 23.51
CA GLU A 184 62.76 24.65 23.99
C GLU A 184 63.16 24.40 25.44
N ILE A 185 64.23 23.70 25.68
CA ILE A 185 65.20 23.86 26.77
C ILE A 185 66.45 23.12 26.33
N ILE A 186 67.46 23.86 25.85
CA ILE A 186 68.91 23.60 26.16
C ILE A 186 69.68 24.79 25.56
N PHE A 187 70.37 25.48 26.50
CA PHE A 187 71.36 26.58 26.45
C PHE A 187 70.83 27.99 26.36
#